data_4b2532ba5d2e6f6ac58366503d90b330
#
_entry.id   4b2532ba5d2e6f6ac58366503d90b330
#
_cell.length_a   1.000
_cell.length_b   1.000
_cell.length_c   1.000
_cell.angle_alpha   90.00
_cell.angle_beta   90.00
_cell.angle_gamma   90.00
#
_symmetry.space_group_name_H-M   'P 1'
#
loop_
_entity.id
_entity.type
_entity.pdbx_description
1 polymer ?
#
loop_
_entity_poly.entity_id
_entity_poly.type
_entity_poly.pdbx_seq_one_letter_code
_entity_poly.pdbx_strand_id
1 'polypeptide(L)'
;MLKDSRLSGIYPITPDVLLSDLSYEEVLEKIIASGINIFQFRIKSMSIRKTRRLFSLTYDLCIKYNVLLIINNNIELAKNFDDVGLHIGDSDINISEARKILGNNRIIGISCYNSIEKALNAQANGANYVSFGSMFPTKSKKRYTLCSHDVLEEVKKHIKIPICVIGGINHENIKSFNKIKPDMISMISGIFSEQKPSKIVTIMNTFNE
;
A
#
# COMPACT_ATOMS: atom_id res chain seq x y z
N MET A 1 -2.53 -0.99 21.23
CA MET A 1 -1.55 -0.24 20.42
C MET A 1 -2.24 1.00 19.87
N LEU A 2 -1.65 2.19 20.01
CA LEU A 2 -2.19 3.39 19.38
C LEU A 2 -2.12 3.20 17.84
N LYS A 3 -3.20 3.60 17.16
CA LYS A 3 -3.29 3.54 15.68
C LYS A 3 -2.33 4.57 15.10
N ASP A 4 -1.36 4.16 14.27
CA ASP A 4 -0.47 5.10 13.59
C ASP A 4 -1.30 5.93 12.59
N SER A 5 -1.32 7.25 12.76
CA SER A 5 -2.13 8.17 11.94
C SER A 5 -1.75 8.16 10.46
N ARG A 6 -0.53 7.72 10.13
CA ARG A 6 -0.07 7.59 8.76
C ARG A 6 -0.73 6.45 7.99
N LEU A 7 -1.37 5.49 8.70
CA LEU A 7 -2.13 4.39 8.09
C LEU A 7 -3.52 4.87 7.63
N SER A 8 -3.56 5.88 6.77
CA SER A 8 -4.78 6.54 6.29
C SER A 8 -4.60 7.15 4.91
N GLY A 9 -5.72 7.27 4.18
CA GLY A 9 -5.76 7.98 2.89
C GLY A 9 -5.34 7.13 1.69
N ILE A 10 -4.88 7.81 0.64
CA ILE A 10 -4.39 7.15 -0.57
C ILE A 10 -3.01 6.55 -0.32
N TYR A 11 -2.86 5.29 -0.71
CA TYR A 11 -1.67 4.49 -0.52
C TYR A 11 -1.07 4.03 -1.86
N PRO A 12 -0.23 4.85 -2.51
CA PRO A 12 0.39 4.52 -3.78
C PRO A 12 1.41 3.38 -3.64
N ILE A 13 1.46 2.51 -4.65
CA ILE A 13 2.47 1.45 -4.75
C ILE A 13 3.20 1.62 -6.09
N THR A 14 4.54 1.58 -6.08
CA THR A 14 5.35 1.66 -7.31
C THR A 14 4.94 0.60 -8.33
N PRO A 15 4.74 0.96 -9.60
CA PRO A 15 4.55 -0.01 -10.68
C PRO A 15 5.87 -0.66 -11.08
N ASP A 16 5.82 -1.86 -11.64
CA ASP A 16 6.99 -2.53 -12.20
C ASP A 16 7.52 -1.83 -13.46
N VAL A 17 6.65 -1.15 -14.21
CA VAL A 17 6.97 -0.39 -15.41
C VAL A 17 6.25 0.95 -15.35
N LEU A 18 6.97 2.04 -15.57
CA LEU A 18 6.36 3.35 -15.80
C LEU A 18 5.90 3.46 -17.26
N LEU A 19 4.67 3.90 -17.42
CA LEU A 19 4.04 4.15 -18.71
C LEU A 19 3.98 5.66 -18.98
N SER A 20 5.04 6.42 -18.68
CA SER A 20 5.07 7.87 -18.89
C SER A 20 6.37 8.30 -19.55
N ASP A 21 6.31 9.39 -20.33
CA ASP A 21 7.47 10.08 -20.91
C ASP A 21 8.26 10.88 -19.85
N LEU A 22 7.70 11.01 -18.63
CA LEU A 22 8.36 11.63 -17.49
C LEU A 22 9.37 10.67 -16.88
N SER A 23 10.45 11.21 -16.33
CA SER A 23 11.39 10.41 -15.56
C SER A 23 10.68 9.80 -14.34
N TYR A 24 11.11 8.62 -13.93
CA TYR A 24 10.57 7.94 -12.74
C TYR A 24 10.68 8.85 -11.49
N GLU A 25 11.74 9.63 -11.42
CA GLU A 25 12.06 10.56 -10.36
C GLU A 25 11.01 11.66 -10.23
N GLU A 26 10.67 12.31 -11.36
CA GLU A 26 9.65 13.37 -11.39
C GLU A 26 8.25 12.87 -10.99
N VAL A 27 7.88 11.67 -11.45
CA VAL A 27 6.59 11.07 -11.10
C VAL A 27 6.52 10.73 -9.62
N LEU A 28 7.58 10.13 -9.07
CA LEU A 28 7.66 9.82 -7.64
C LEU A 28 7.56 11.06 -6.78
N GLU A 29 8.34 12.10 -7.08
CA GLU A 29 8.31 13.33 -6.28
C GLU A 29 6.93 13.99 -6.31
N LYS A 30 6.28 14.08 -7.48
CA LYS A 30 4.93 14.63 -7.60
C LYS A 30 3.91 13.84 -6.75
N ILE A 31 4.00 12.51 -6.72
CA ILE A 31 3.09 11.67 -5.94
C ILE A 31 3.38 11.82 -4.44
N ILE A 32 4.63 11.72 -4.03
CA ILE A 32 5.00 11.77 -2.62
C ILE A 32 4.74 13.16 -2.04
N ALA A 33 5.01 14.22 -2.80
CA ALA A 33 4.74 15.61 -2.41
C ALA A 33 3.25 16.00 -2.39
N SER A 34 2.34 15.14 -2.91
CA SER A 34 0.91 15.47 -3.01
C SER A 34 0.14 15.40 -1.67
N GLY A 35 0.82 15.13 -0.55
CA GLY A 35 0.21 15.07 0.79
C GLY A 35 -0.29 13.66 1.18
N ILE A 36 0.24 12.61 0.56
CA ILE A 36 -0.01 11.23 1.00
C ILE A 36 0.69 10.97 2.34
N ASN A 37 0.14 10.05 3.13
CA ASN A 37 0.72 9.68 4.44
C ASN A 37 1.61 8.43 4.36
N ILE A 38 1.40 7.59 3.33
CA ILE A 38 2.01 6.28 3.19
C ILE A 38 2.31 5.97 1.72
N PHE A 39 3.43 5.33 1.46
CA PHE A 39 3.88 4.92 0.13
C PHE A 39 4.49 3.52 0.17
N GLN A 40 4.29 2.69 -0.87
CA GLN A 40 4.91 1.37 -0.92
C GLN A 40 5.90 1.25 -2.09
N PHE A 41 7.13 0.87 -1.74
CA PHE A 41 8.15 0.49 -2.71
C PHE A 41 8.02 -0.98 -3.07
N ARG A 42 7.65 -1.26 -4.32
CA ARG A 42 7.49 -2.60 -4.89
C ARG A 42 8.03 -2.65 -6.32
N ILE A 43 9.21 -3.23 -6.50
CA ILE A 43 9.83 -3.46 -7.81
C ILE A 43 10.15 -4.95 -7.94
N LYS A 44 9.68 -5.61 -8.99
CA LYS A 44 9.86 -7.06 -9.21
C LYS A 44 10.70 -7.39 -10.45
N SER A 45 10.73 -6.51 -11.46
CA SER A 45 11.26 -6.83 -12.79
C SER A 45 12.48 -6.01 -13.20
N MET A 46 12.96 -5.11 -12.35
CA MET A 46 14.13 -4.28 -12.66
C MET A 46 15.44 -4.94 -12.22
N SER A 47 16.55 -4.54 -12.84
CA SER A 47 17.88 -4.96 -12.40
C SER A 47 18.18 -4.45 -10.98
N ILE A 48 19.03 -5.17 -10.22
CA ILE A 48 19.41 -4.83 -8.85
C ILE A 48 19.94 -3.38 -8.75
N ARG A 49 20.75 -2.96 -9.73
CA ARG A 49 21.32 -1.58 -9.75
C ARG A 49 20.22 -0.53 -9.86
N LYS A 50 19.24 -0.73 -10.77
CA LYS A 50 18.10 0.19 -10.92
C LYS A 50 17.22 0.20 -9.68
N THR A 51 16.91 -0.98 -9.13
CA THR A 51 16.10 -1.11 -7.93
C THR A 51 16.73 -0.38 -6.73
N ARG A 52 18.03 -0.53 -6.51
CA ARG A 52 18.76 0.18 -5.43
C ARG A 52 18.69 1.70 -5.61
N ARG A 53 18.95 2.20 -6.83
CA ARG A 53 18.87 3.65 -7.10
C ARG A 53 17.48 4.20 -6.84
N LEU A 54 16.43 3.51 -7.33
CA LEU A 54 15.05 3.93 -7.14
C LEU A 54 14.60 3.83 -5.69
N PHE A 55 15.08 2.82 -4.96
CA PHE A 55 14.83 2.71 -3.53
C PHE A 55 15.43 3.91 -2.76
N SER A 56 16.71 4.21 -2.97
CA SER A 56 17.37 5.35 -2.32
C SER A 56 16.60 6.64 -2.57
N LEU A 57 16.26 6.93 -3.83
CA LEU A 57 15.48 8.12 -4.18
C LEU A 57 14.11 8.13 -3.49
N THR A 58 13.38 7.00 -3.51
CA THR A 58 12.05 6.90 -2.89
C THR A 58 12.15 7.12 -1.38
N TYR A 59 13.16 6.55 -0.74
CA TYR A 59 13.44 6.71 0.68
C TYR A 59 13.71 8.17 1.03
N ASP A 60 14.63 8.82 0.31
CA ASP A 60 14.98 10.24 0.52
C ASP A 60 13.75 11.17 0.35
N LEU A 61 12.91 10.90 -0.65
CA LEU A 61 11.67 11.65 -0.85
C LEU A 61 10.67 11.41 0.29
N CYS A 62 10.52 10.17 0.75
CA CYS A 62 9.63 9.85 1.87
C CYS A 62 10.06 10.55 3.16
N ILE A 63 11.38 10.61 3.44
CA ILE A 63 11.91 11.38 4.57
C ILE A 63 11.61 12.87 4.39
N LYS A 64 11.93 13.44 3.22
CA LYS A 64 11.73 14.87 2.90
C LYS A 64 10.29 15.32 3.15
N TYR A 65 9.32 14.48 2.78
CA TYR A 65 7.89 14.81 2.86
C TYR A 65 7.17 14.16 4.05
N ASN A 66 7.90 13.54 4.98
CA ASN A 66 7.36 12.85 6.17
C ASN A 66 6.30 11.78 5.84
N VAL A 67 6.56 10.98 4.80
CA VAL A 67 5.69 9.88 4.32
C VAL A 67 6.22 8.54 4.85
N LEU A 68 5.34 7.70 5.39
CA LEU A 68 5.72 6.34 5.81
C LEU A 68 6.05 5.47 4.59
N LEU A 69 7.30 5.05 4.47
CA LEU A 69 7.71 4.11 3.43
C LEU A 69 7.47 2.66 3.86
N ILE A 70 6.77 1.90 3.04
CA ILE A 70 6.56 0.46 3.21
C ILE A 70 7.36 -0.30 2.15
N ILE A 71 8.13 -1.29 2.58
CA ILE A 71 8.84 -2.20 1.68
C ILE A 71 7.98 -3.43 1.43
N ASN A 72 7.79 -3.77 0.14
CA ASN A 72 7.03 -4.97 -0.23
C ASN A 72 7.91 -6.21 -0.14
N ASN A 73 7.53 -7.20 0.66
CA ASN A 73 8.05 -8.58 0.73
C ASN A 73 9.52 -8.74 1.16
N ASN A 74 10.33 -7.70 1.13
CA ASN A 74 11.78 -7.81 1.34
C ASN A 74 12.18 -7.44 2.77
N ILE A 75 12.14 -8.43 3.67
CA ILE A 75 12.49 -8.24 5.08
C ILE A 75 13.98 -7.91 5.26
N GLU A 76 14.85 -8.47 4.41
CA GLU A 76 16.29 -8.19 4.45
C GLU A 76 16.60 -6.72 4.14
N LEU A 77 15.82 -6.11 3.25
CA LEU A 77 15.92 -4.67 3.01
C LEU A 77 15.32 -3.88 4.18
N ALA A 78 14.14 -4.30 4.67
CA ALA A 78 13.44 -3.58 5.72
C ALA A 78 14.21 -3.50 7.03
N LYS A 79 14.97 -4.54 7.41
CA LYS A 79 15.75 -4.56 8.65
C LYS A 79 16.93 -3.57 8.68
N ASN A 80 17.36 -3.06 7.52
CA ASN A 80 18.46 -2.09 7.44
C ASN A 80 18.03 -0.63 7.67
N PHE A 81 16.73 -0.38 7.85
CA PHE A 81 16.15 0.97 8.02
C PHE A 81 15.14 0.94 9.15
N ASP A 82 15.31 1.77 10.16
CA ASP A 82 14.48 1.74 11.36
C ASP A 82 13.10 2.42 11.19
N ASP A 83 12.95 3.26 10.21
CA ASP A 83 11.80 4.12 9.94
C ASP A 83 10.87 3.62 8.82
N VAL A 84 11.18 2.46 8.21
CA VAL A 84 10.34 1.86 7.17
C VAL A 84 9.46 0.73 7.73
N GLY A 85 8.32 0.48 7.07
CA GLY A 85 7.48 -0.67 7.36
C GLY A 85 7.68 -1.81 6.36
N LEU A 86 6.96 -2.92 6.58
CA LEU A 86 6.96 -4.11 5.73
C LEU A 86 5.52 -4.46 5.32
N HIS A 87 5.31 -4.85 4.08
CA HIS A 87 4.07 -5.48 3.62
C HIS A 87 4.31 -6.92 3.22
N ILE A 88 3.53 -7.86 3.76
CA ILE A 88 3.71 -9.32 3.60
C ILE A 88 2.52 -9.89 2.81
N GLY A 89 2.80 -10.74 1.83
CA GLY A 89 1.84 -11.57 1.10
C GLY A 89 1.89 -13.05 1.50
N ASP A 90 1.11 -13.89 0.81
CA ASP A 90 0.95 -15.32 1.17
C ASP A 90 2.22 -16.17 1.07
N SER A 91 3.10 -15.86 0.11
CA SER A 91 4.33 -16.63 -0.14
C SER A 91 5.54 -16.12 0.62
N ASP A 92 5.34 -15.10 1.46
CA ASP A 92 6.41 -14.45 2.17
C ASP A 92 6.57 -15.02 3.59
N ILE A 93 7.50 -14.45 4.34
CA ILE A 93 7.67 -14.74 5.76
C ILE A 93 6.36 -14.53 6.54
N ASN A 94 6.07 -15.37 7.52
CA ASN A 94 4.90 -15.14 8.37
C ASN A 94 5.10 -13.96 9.35
N ILE A 95 3.99 -13.41 9.83
CA ILE A 95 4.03 -12.21 10.68
C ILE A 95 4.79 -12.42 11.99
N SER A 96 4.68 -13.59 12.61
CA SER A 96 5.35 -13.89 13.89
C SER A 96 6.88 -13.90 13.73
N GLU A 97 7.37 -14.44 12.62
CA GLU A 97 8.80 -14.40 12.27
C GLU A 97 9.25 -12.99 11.92
N ALA A 98 8.45 -12.26 11.13
CA ALA A 98 8.75 -10.86 10.81
C ALA A 98 8.84 -10.00 12.08
N ARG A 99 7.96 -10.22 13.06
CA ARG A 99 8.02 -9.55 14.38
C ARG A 99 9.29 -9.87 15.16
N LYS A 100 9.76 -11.12 15.15
CA LYS A 100 11.03 -11.51 15.79
C LYS A 100 12.21 -10.75 15.20
N ILE A 101 12.20 -10.52 13.89
CA ILE A 101 13.31 -9.84 13.17
C ILE A 101 13.22 -8.32 13.30
N LEU A 102 12.03 -7.74 13.10
CA LEU A 102 11.82 -6.28 13.01
C LEU A 102 11.40 -5.65 14.33
N GLY A 103 11.03 -6.44 15.33
CA GLY A 103 10.54 -5.94 16.61
C GLY A 103 9.07 -5.48 16.56
N ASN A 104 8.56 -5.03 17.71
CA ASN A 104 7.15 -4.70 17.89
C ASN A 104 6.76 -3.29 17.39
N ASN A 105 7.73 -2.41 17.21
CA ASN A 105 7.48 -1.01 16.84
C ASN A 105 7.36 -0.79 15.33
N ARG A 106 7.78 -1.76 14.52
CA ARG A 106 7.71 -1.65 13.05
C ARG A 106 6.28 -1.77 12.55
N ILE A 107 5.94 -0.98 11.54
CA ILE A 107 4.69 -1.14 10.82
C ILE A 107 4.76 -2.37 9.92
N ILE A 108 3.86 -3.35 10.16
CA ILE A 108 3.73 -4.54 9.30
C ILE A 108 2.29 -4.66 8.82
N GLY A 109 2.12 -4.71 7.51
CA GLY A 109 0.84 -4.94 6.85
C GLY A 109 0.76 -6.32 6.22
N ILE A 110 -0.44 -6.89 6.16
CA ILE A 110 -0.70 -8.24 5.64
C ILE A 110 -1.74 -8.23 4.53
N SER A 111 -1.44 -8.93 3.43
CA SER A 111 -2.43 -9.22 2.37
C SER A 111 -3.39 -10.32 2.81
N CYS A 112 -4.68 -9.99 2.92
CA CYS A 112 -5.75 -10.94 3.30
C CYS A 112 -6.65 -11.35 2.13
N TYR A 113 -6.47 -10.75 0.96
CA TYR A 113 -7.26 -11.04 -0.26
C TYR A 113 -8.76 -10.79 -0.03
N ASN A 114 -9.56 -11.84 0.14
CA ASN A 114 -10.98 -11.79 0.51
C ASN A 114 -11.29 -12.61 1.77
N SER A 115 -10.27 -12.98 2.56
CA SER A 115 -10.41 -13.84 3.73
C SER A 115 -10.45 -13.05 5.03
N ILE A 116 -11.60 -13.10 5.70
CA ILE A 116 -11.80 -12.54 7.05
C ILE A 116 -10.94 -13.30 8.06
N GLU A 117 -10.84 -14.62 7.92
CA GLU A 117 -10.04 -15.47 8.81
C GLU A 117 -8.55 -15.07 8.79
N LYS A 118 -7.98 -14.83 7.58
CA LYS A 118 -6.61 -14.31 7.46
C LYS A 118 -6.43 -12.98 8.17
N ALA A 119 -7.41 -12.09 8.06
CA ALA A 119 -7.34 -10.77 8.70
C ALA A 119 -7.43 -10.87 10.24
N LEU A 120 -8.28 -11.74 10.77
CA LEU A 120 -8.37 -12.01 12.20
C LEU A 120 -7.06 -12.59 12.73
N ASN A 121 -6.50 -13.56 12.03
CA ASN A 121 -5.20 -14.14 12.38
C ASN A 121 -4.06 -13.10 12.30
N ALA A 122 -4.03 -12.28 11.25
CA ALA A 122 -3.04 -11.22 11.12
C ALA A 122 -3.13 -10.21 12.27
N GLN A 123 -4.35 -9.77 12.63
CA GLN A 123 -4.59 -8.88 13.76
C GLN A 123 -4.13 -9.50 15.08
N ALA A 124 -4.48 -10.77 15.34
CA ALA A 124 -4.08 -11.49 16.56
C ALA A 124 -2.57 -11.65 16.70
N ASN A 125 -1.85 -11.74 15.57
CA ASN A 125 -0.39 -11.87 15.53
C ASN A 125 0.35 -10.53 15.36
N GLY A 126 -0.34 -9.40 15.59
CA GLY A 126 0.29 -8.09 15.69
C GLY A 126 0.52 -7.36 14.36
N ALA A 127 -0.30 -7.61 13.33
CA ALA A 127 -0.34 -6.75 12.15
C ALA A 127 -0.80 -5.34 12.53
N ASN A 128 -0.24 -4.32 11.86
CA ASN A 128 -0.64 -2.93 12.04
C ASN A 128 -1.78 -2.55 11.08
N TYR A 129 -1.88 -3.21 9.93
CA TYR A 129 -2.99 -3.08 8.99
C TYR A 129 -3.16 -4.35 8.17
N VAL A 130 -4.34 -4.51 7.61
CA VAL A 130 -4.68 -5.60 6.69
C VAL A 130 -5.15 -5.05 5.35
N SER A 131 -4.85 -5.75 4.24
CA SER A 131 -5.30 -5.33 2.92
C SER A 131 -6.19 -6.36 2.24
N PHE A 132 -7.29 -5.88 1.65
CA PHE A 132 -8.30 -6.65 0.94
C PHE A 132 -8.34 -6.28 -0.53
N GLY A 133 -8.52 -7.26 -1.38
CA GLY A 133 -8.61 -7.11 -2.83
C GLY A 133 -8.33 -8.42 -3.56
N SER A 134 -8.58 -8.45 -4.84
CA SER A 134 -8.77 -7.30 -5.73
C SER A 134 -10.22 -6.80 -5.69
N MET A 135 -10.43 -5.49 -5.54
CA MET A 135 -11.78 -4.91 -5.51
C MET A 135 -12.41 -4.86 -6.90
N PHE A 136 -11.59 -4.65 -7.93
CA PHE A 136 -12.00 -4.61 -9.33
C PHE A 136 -11.03 -5.44 -10.17
N PRO A 137 -11.39 -5.80 -11.42
CA PRO A 137 -10.50 -6.42 -12.38
C PRO A 137 -9.19 -5.62 -12.53
N THR A 138 -8.05 -6.31 -12.57
CA THR A 138 -6.73 -5.67 -12.61
C THR A 138 -5.76 -6.39 -13.53
N LYS A 139 -4.88 -5.63 -14.19
CA LYS A 139 -3.77 -6.14 -15.00
C LYS A 139 -2.47 -6.28 -14.20
N SER A 140 -2.43 -5.78 -12.96
CA SER A 140 -1.22 -5.77 -12.12
C SER A 140 -0.84 -7.14 -11.55
N LYS A 141 -1.76 -8.12 -11.57
CA LYS A 141 -1.51 -9.51 -11.20
C LYS A 141 -2.13 -10.44 -12.23
N LYS A 142 -1.40 -11.49 -12.64
CA LYS A 142 -1.91 -12.51 -13.58
C LYS A 142 -3.05 -13.35 -13.01
N ARG A 143 -3.08 -13.57 -11.70
CA ARG A 143 -4.14 -14.28 -10.97
C ARG A 143 -4.57 -13.45 -9.78
N TYR A 144 -5.86 -13.26 -9.62
CA TYR A 144 -6.47 -12.56 -8.49
C TYR A 144 -7.86 -13.13 -8.22
N THR A 145 -8.29 -13.01 -6.97
CA THR A 145 -9.67 -13.28 -6.54
C THR A 145 -10.32 -11.93 -6.26
N LEU A 146 -11.58 -11.77 -6.69
CA LEU A 146 -12.33 -10.55 -6.37
C LEU A 146 -12.76 -10.58 -4.90
N CYS A 147 -12.72 -9.41 -4.28
CA CYS A 147 -13.25 -9.16 -2.95
C CYS A 147 -14.47 -8.24 -3.08
N SER A 148 -15.64 -8.69 -2.62
CA SER A 148 -16.86 -7.88 -2.68
C SER A 148 -16.90 -6.83 -1.57
N HIS A 149 -17.77 -5.83 -1.74
CA HIS A 149 -18.04 -4.84 -0.70
C HIS A 149 -18.65 -5.46 0.56
N ASP A 150 -19.47 -6.52 0.42
CA ASP A 150 -20.07 -7.23 1.55
C ASP A 150 -19.02 -7.85 2.48
N VAL A 151 -17.92 -8.37 1.89
CA VAL A 151 -16.77 -8.87 2.68
C VAL A 151 -16.17 -7.74 3.51
N LEU A 152 -16.02 -6.54 2.94
CA LEU A 152 -15.49 -5.39 3.67
C LEU A 152 -16.42 -4.92 4.79
N GLU A 153 -17.73 -4.91 4.56
CA GLU A 153 -18.73 -4.58 5.60
C GLU A 153 -18.64 -5.58 6.77
N GLU A 154 -18.49 -6.86 6.48
CA GLU A 154 -18.31 -7.88 7.52
C GLU A 154 -16.96 -7.74 8.25
N VAL A 155 -15.87 -7.52 7.52
CA VAL A 155 -14.53 -7.29 8.07
C VAL A 155 -14.54 -6.14 9.09
N LYS A 156 -15.21 -5.02 8.77
CA LYS A 156 -15.26 -3.84 9.66
C LYS A 156 -15.93 -4.11 11.01
N LYS A 157 -16.76 -5.14 11.14
CA LYS A 157 -17.36 -5.53 12.42
C LYS A 157 -16.35 -6.18 13.36
N HIS A 158 -15.32 -6.85 12.82
CA HIS A 158 -14.41 -7.72 13.57
C HIS A 158 -12.98 -7.19 13.63
N ILE A 159 -12.51 -6.48 12.62
CA ILE A 159 -11.15 -5.96 12.53
C ILE A 159 -11.08 -4.57 13.15
N LYS A 160 -10.11 -4.37 14.07
CA LYS A 160 -9.89 -3.12 14.82
C LYS A 160 -8.67 -2.34 14.34
N ILE A 161 -7.80 -2.98 13.58
CA ILE A 161 -6.65 -2.34 12.93
C ILE A 161 -7.06 -1.75 11.58
N PRO A 162 -6.31 -0.78 11.01
CA PRO A 162 -6.59 -0.18 9.72
C PRO A 162 -6.83 -1.18 8.61
N ILE A 163 -7.86 -0.90 7.80
CA ILE A 163 -8.25 -1.69 6.63
C ILE A 163 -7.85 -0.94 5.36
N CYS A 164 -7.04 -1.59 4.53
CA CYS A 164 -6.66 -1.13 3.21
C CYS A 164 -7.44 -1.90 2.14
N VAL A 165 -7.87 -1.23 1.08
CA VAL A 165 -8.42 -1.88 -0.12
C VAL A 165 -7.52 -1.66 -1.31
N ILE A 166 -7.44 -2.66 -2.21
CA ILE A 166 -6.56 -2.65 -3.38
C ILE A 166 -7.16 -3.39 -4.55
N GLY A 167 -6.72 -3.05 -5.75
CA GLY A 167 -6.96 -3.79 -6.99
C GLY A 167 -7.96 -3.13 -7.91
N GLY A 168 -7.46 -2.68 -9.08
CA GLY A 168 -8.25 -2.06 -10.13
C GLY A 168 -8.90 -0.73 -9.78
N ILE A 169 -8.52 -0.12 -8.66
CA ILE A 169 -9.08 1.16 -8.20
C ILE A 169 -8.47 2.32 -8.99
N ASN A 170 -9.31 3.25 -9.41
CA ASN A 170 -8.95 4.46 -10.15
C ASN A 170 -9.92 5.62 -9.84
N HIS A 171 -9.77 6.77 -10.49
CA HIS A 171 -10.60 7.96 -10.28
C HIS A 171 -12.10 7.77 -10.63
N GLU A 172 -12.44 6.79 -11.48
CA GLU A 172 -13.82 6.54 -11.89
C GLU A 172 -14.59 5.73 -10.84
N ASN A 173 -13.91 4.77 -10.19
CA ASN A 173 -14.57 3.81 -9.29
C ASN A 173 -14.29 4.04 -7.79
N ILE A 174 -13.38 4.95 -7.43
CA ILE A 174 -13.02 5.23 -6.04
C ILE A 174 -14.22 5.64 -5.18
N LYS A 175 -15.20 6.34 -5.76
CA LYS A 175 -16.43 6.77 -5.08
C LYS A 175 -17.29 5.61 -4.54
N SER A 176 -17.11 4.39 -5.06
CA SER A 176 -17.82 3.22 -4.55
C SER A 176 -17.48 2.91 -3.07
N PHE A 177 -16.38 3.46 -2.56
CA PHE A 177 -15.96 3.29 -1.17
C PHE A 177 -16.52 4.34 -0.21
N ASN A 178 -17.24 5.37 -0.68
CA ASN A 178 -17.75 6.46 0.16
C ASN A 178 -18.66 5.96 1.30
N LYS A 179 -19.42 4.87 1.08
CA LYS A 179 -20.26 4.24 2.11
C LYS A 179 -19.44 3.43 3.10
N ILE A 180 -18.49 2.64 2.62
CA ILE A 180 -17.71 1.71 3.45
C ILE A 180 -16.58 2.44 4.18
N LYS A 181 -15.96 3.44 3.56
CA LYS A 181 -14.84 4.24 4.09
C LYS A 181 -13.73 3.36 4.69
N PRO A 182 -12.96 2.65 3.87
CA PRO A 182 -11.75 1.97 4.35
C PRO A 182 -10.74 3.01 4.87
N ASP A 183 -9.83 2.63 5.76
CA ASP A 183 -8.82 3.55 6.27
C ASP A 183 -7.82 3.96 5.18
N MET A 184 -7.50 3.04 4.25
CA MET A 184 -6.57 3.29 3.14
C MET A 184 -7.11 2.74 1.83
N ILE A 185 -6.83 3.44 0.74
CA ILE A 185 -7.06 2.96 -0.64
C ILE A 185 -5.74 2.87 -1.37
N SER A 186 -5.31 1.63 -1.67
CA SER A 186 -4.05 1.38 -2.36
C SER A 186 -4.24 1.32 -3.89
N MET A 187 -3.36 2.02 -4.60
CA MET A 187 -3.43 2.18 -6.05
C MET A 187 -2.04 2.01 -6.69
N ILE A 188 -2.00 1.33 -7.84
CA ILE A 188 -0.83 1.23 -8.72
C ILE A 188 -1.12 2.02 -10.00
N SER A 189 -1.70 1.37 -11.02
CA SER A 189 -2.00 2.01 -12.31
C SER A 189 -2.95 3.20 -12.19
N GLY A 190 -3.91 3.16 -11.28
CA GLY A 190 -4.86 4.27 -11.07
C GLY A 190 -4.21 5.61 -10.70
N ILE A 191 -2.96 5.59 -10.21
CA ILE A 191 -2.16 6.80 -9.94
C ILE A 191 -1.05 6.98 -10.98
N PHE A 192 -0.28 5.92 -11.25
CA PHE A 192 0.92 6.03 -12.08
C PHE A 192 0.65 6.09 -13.59
N SER A 193 -0.53 5.70 -14.07
CA SER A 193 -0.94 5.88 -15.46
C SER A 193 -1.46 7.30 -15.74
N GLU A 194 -1.74 8.10 -14.72
CA GLU A 194 -2.24 9.45 -14.85
C GLU A 194 -1.08 10.42 -15.09
N GLN A 195 -0.95 10.91 -16.32
CA GLN A 195 0.11 11.87 -16.69
C GLN A 195 -0.08 13.27 -16.10
N LYS A 196 -1.26 13.59 -15.53
CA LYS A 196 -1.57 14.91 -15.00
C LYS A 196 -1.56 14.93 -13.47
N PRO A 197 -0.64 15.68 -12.84
CA PRO A 197 -0.58 15.82 -11.38
C PRO A 197 -1.90 16.29 -10.73
N SER A 198 -2.70 17.09 -11.47
CA SER A 198 -4.02 17.54 -11.02
C SER A 198 -5.00 16.41 -10.74
N LYS A 199 -4.91 15.28 -11.44
CA LYS A 199 -5.77 14.13 -11.20
C LYS A 199 -5.42 13.37 -9.92
N ILE A 200 -4.15 13.37 -9.49
CA ILE A 200 -3.74 12.79 -8.20
C ILE A 200 -4.41 13.54 -7.06
N VAL A 201 -4.35 14.87 -7.09
CA VAL A 201 -5.03 15.74 -6.11
C VAL A 201 -6.55 15.50 -6.12
N THR A 202 -7.16 15.35 -7.31
CA THR A 202 -8.59 15.03 -7.43
C THR A 202 -8.93 13.69 -6.77
N ILE A 203 -8.12 12.66 -6.99
CA ILE A 203 -8.30 11.33 -6.35
C ILE A 203 -8.23 11.46 -4.83
N MET A 204 -7.25 12.21 -4.32
CA MET A 204 -7.10 12.43 -2.88
C MET A 204 -8.29 13.18 -2.28
N ASN A 205 -8.75 14.25 -2.93
CA ASN A 205 -9.91 15.02 -2.47
C ASN A 205 -11.19 14.19 -2.46
N THR A 206 -11.40 13.38 -3.51
CA THR A 206 -12.58 12.48 -3.59
C THR A 206 -12.63 11.44 -2.45
N PHE A 207 -11.47 11.04 -1.91
CA PHE A 207 -11.42 10.11 -0.78
C PHE A 207 -11.69 10.80 0.57
N ASN A 208 -11.40 12.10 0.67
CA ASN A 208 -11.59 12.88 1.89
C ASN A 208 -13.02 13.46 2.06
N GLU A 209 -13.84 13.43 0.99
CA GLU A 209 -15.27 13.75 1.00
C GLU A 209 -16.11 12.55 1.50
#